data_0c8032852d5f19ea7ec513c18025760b
#
_entry.id   0c8032852d5f19ea7ec513c18025760b
#
_cell.length_a   1.000
_cell.length_b   1.000
_cell.length_c   1.000
_cell.angle_alpha   90.00
_cell.angle_beta   90.00
_cell.angle_gamma   90.00
#
_symmetry.space_group_name_H-M   'P 1'
#
loop_
_entity.id
_entity.type
_entity.pdbx_description
1 polymer ?
#
loop_
_entity_poly.entity_id
_entity_poly.type
_entity_poly.pdbx_seq_one_letter_code
_entity_poly.pdbx_strand_id
1 'polypeptide(L)'
;RLIFALALLLAGLASSVTAGMAAGTVSAGLAGEPYDIRDRHSSLGVVGAFLGALVAILFVGDPFAGLVWSQALLSLQLPITVFVQIWLTSSTCVMGAYANGAVLKVLLVLIGLVVTVLNAVLLAGA
;
A
#
# COMPACT_ATOMS: atom_id res chain seq x y z
N ARG A 1 -4.32 22.88 19.85
CA ARG A 1 -2.99 22.63 19.23
C ARG A 1 -2.34 21.36 19.79
N LEU A 2 -2.24 21.20 21.12
CA LEU A 2 -1.63 20.04 21.77
C LEU A 2 -2.36 18.73 21.43
N ILE A 3 -3.70 18.71 21.50
CA ILE A 3 -4.53 17.54 21.20
C ILE A 3 -4.31 17.09 19.75
N PHE A 4 -4.25 18.05 18.82
CA PHE A 4 -3.99 17.75 17.41
C PHE A 4 -2.59 17.14 17.20
N ALA A 5 -1.57 17.71 17.84
CA ALA A 5 -0.20 17.18 17.76
C ALA A 5 -0.09 15.75 18.32
N LEU A 6 -0.74 15.49 19.47
CA LEU A 6 -0.80 14.15 20.06
C LEU A 6 -1.53 13.15 19.14
N ALA A 7 -2.67 13.57 18.57
CA ALA A 7 -3.42 12.73 17.64
C ALA A 7 -2.58 12.38 16.41
N LEU A 8 -1.86 13.35 15.85
CA LEU A 8 -0.98 13.14 14.70
C LEU A 8 0.18 12.20 15.02
N LEU A 9 0.79 12.35 16.19
CA LEU A 9 1.86 11.47 16.66
C LEU A 9 1.38 10.04 16.85
N LEU A 10 0.22 9.83 17.48
CA LEU A 10 -0.36 8.51 17.68
C LEU A 10 -0.77 7.86 16.34
N ALA A 11 -1.34 8.65 15.43
CA ALA A 11 -1.68 8.17 14.08
C ALA A 11 -0.42 7.74 13.30
N GLY A 12 0.67 8.52 13.40
CA GLY A 12 1.96 8.18 12.79
C GLY A 12 2.56 6.90 13.35
N LEU A 13 2.52 6.71 14.68
CA LEU A 13 2.97 5.48 15.31
C LEU A 13 2.15 4.26 14.88
N ALA A 14 0.82 4.36 14.87
CA ALA A 14 -0.06 3.30 14.43
C ALA A 14 0.18 2.92 12.96
N SER A 15 0.33 3.94 12.09
CA SER A 15 0.64 3.73 10.67
C SER A 15 2.00 3.06 10.47
N SER A 16 3.02 3.42 11.24
CA SER A 16 4.35 2.81 11.17
C SER A 16 4.30 1.32 11.52
N VAL A 17 3.57 0.95 12.58
CA VAL A 17 3.39 -0.45 12.96
C VAL A 17 2.71 -1.24 11.86
N THR A 18 1.62 -0.70 11.29
CA THR A 18 0.88 -1.34 10.20
C THR A 18 1.74 -1.51 8.95
N ALA A 19 2.54 -0.49 8.59
CA ALA A 19 3.47 -0.56 7.46
C ALA A 19 4.54 -1.64 7.66
N GLY A 20 5.10 -1.75 8.88
CA GLY A 20 6.05 -2.80 9.24
C GLY A 20 5.44 -4.21 9.11
N MET A 21 4.22 -4.40 9.65
CA MET A 21 3.50 -5.68 9.53
C MET A 21 3.21 -6.03 8.07
N ALA A 22 2.80 -5.06 7.24
CA ALA A 22 2.55 -5.28 5.82
C ALA A 22 3.83 -5.72 5.09
N ALA A 23 4.96 -5.06 5.34
CA ALA A 23 6.24 -5.43 4.76
C ALA A 23 6.69 -6.84 5.17
N GLY A 24 6.51 -7.19 6.46
CA GLY A 24 6.77 -8.54 6.96
C GLY A 24 5.89 -9.60 6.31
N THR A 25 4.59 -9.32 6.14
CA THR A 25 3.63 -10.22 5.49
C THR A 25 3.98 -10.45 4.02
N VAL A 26 4.35 -9.40 3.29
CA VAL A 26 4.78 -9.52 1.89
C VAL A 26 6.07 -10.34 1.79
N SER A 27 7.05 -10.09 2.67
CA SER A 27 8.30 -10.83 2.70
C SER A 27 8.11 -12.32 3.00
N ALA A 28 7.26 -12.65 3.98
CA ALA A 28 6.88 -14.02 4.29
C ALA A 28 6.16 -14.71 3.11
N GLY A 29 5.22 -13.98 2.47
CA GLY A 29 4.50 -14.49 1.31
C GLY A 29 5.40 -14.79 0.11
N LEU A 30 6.44 -13.98 -0.12
CA LEU A 30 7.45 -14.26 -1.15
C LEU A 30 8.29 -15.50 -0.82
N ALA A 31 8.52 -15.78 0.46
CA ALA A 31 9.19 -16.99 0.92
C ALA A 31 8.27 -18.24 0.97
N GLY A 32 6.96 -18.05 0.76
CA GLY A 32 5.96 -19.13 0.84
C GLY A 32 5.65 -19.56 2.27
N GLU A 33 5.93 -18.72 3.27
CA GLU A 33 5.76 -18.96 4.69
C GLU A 33 4.61 -18.12 5.27
N PRO A 34 3.92 -18.60 6.33
CA PRO A 34 2.98 -17.78 7.06
C PRO A 34 3.72 -16.65 7.79
N TYR A 35 3.05 -15.51 7.95
CA TYR A 35 3.64 -14.38 8.69
C TYR A 35 3.88 -14.75 10.16
N ASP A 36 5.13 -14.76 10.57
CA ASP A 36 5.56 -14.81 11.97
C ASP A 36 6.76 -13.85 12.16
N ILE A 37 6.63 -12.90 13.08
CA ILE A 37 7.68 -11.90 13.34
C ILE A 37 8.98 -12.55 13.86
N ARG A 38 8.93 -13.79 14.34
CA ARG A 38 10.09 -14.57 14.81
C ARG A 38 10.85 -15.20 13.65
N ASP A 39 10.21 -15.36 12.50
CA ASP A 39 10.85 -15.91 11.32
C ASP A 39 11.77 -14.88 10.66
N ARG A 40 12.87 -15.38 10.11
CA ARG A 40 13.89 -14.52 9.47
C ARG A 40 13.32 -13.71 8.31
N HIS A 41 12.48 -14.31 7.46
CA HIS A 41 11.94 -13.65 6.28
C HIS A 41 10.96 -12.54 6.66
N SER A 42 10.05 -12.78 7.61
CA SER A 42 9.15 -11.76 8.14
C SER A 42 9.91 -10.62 8.82
N SER A 43 10.86 -10.97 9.68
CA SER A 43 11.70 -10.01 10.41
C SER A 43 12.56 -9.16 9.48
N LEU A 44 13.16 -9.76 8.44
CA LEU A 44 13.92 -9.02 7.41
C LEU A 44 13.05 -8.05 6.64
N GLY A 45 11.80 -8.42 6.32
CA GLY A 45 10.84 -7.52 5.69
C GLY A 45 10.53 -6.30 6.55
N VAL A 46 10.25 -6.51 7.83
CA VAL A 46 9.97 -5.43 8.79
C VAL A 46 11.20 -4.52 8.95
N VAL A 47 12.36 -5.10 9.23
CA VAL A 47 13.61 -4.34 9.44
C VAL A 47 14.00 -3.60 8.16
N GLY A 48 13.90 -4.24 7.00
CA GLY A 48 14.19 -3.63 5.71
C GLY A 48 13.29 -2.42 5.41
N ALA A 49 12.00 -2.51 5.71
CA ALA A 49 11.07 -1.40 5.55
C ALA A 49 11.43 -0.22 6.48
N PHE A 50 11.74 -0.48 7.75
CA PHE A 50 12.12 0.57 8.69
C PHE A 50 13.48 1.19 8.35
N LEU A 51 14.47 0.40 7.94
CA LEU A 51 15.75 0.93 7.49
C LEU A 51 15.60 1.75 6.21
N GLY A 52 14.81 1.28 5.25
CA GLY A 52 14.51 2.03 4.03
C GLY A 52 13.82 3.36 4.33
N ALA A 53 12.83 3.37 5.23
CA ALA A 53 12.17 4.59 5.69
C ALA A 53 13.15 5.55 6.39
N LEU A 54 14.02 5.02 7.27
CA LEU A 54 15.04 5.82 7.96
C LEU A 54 15.99 6.48 6.96
N VAL A 55 16.48 5.71 5.99
CA VAL A 55 17.35 6.22 4.93
C VAL A 55 16.63 7.31 4.12
N ALA A 56 15.37 7.06 3.72
CA ALA A 56 14.58 8.05 2.99
C ALA A 56 14.42 9.37 3.78
N ILE A 57 14.14 9.29 5.08
CA ILE A 57 14.01 10.48 5.96
C ILE A 57 15.32 11.28 6.01
N LEU A 58 16.48 10.62 6.02
CA LEU A 58 17.78 11.30 6.05
C LEU A 58 18.07 12.09 4.77
N PHE A 59 17.52 11.65 3.62
CA PHE A 59 17.67 12.35 2.34
C PHE A 59 16.58 13.42 2.11
N VAL A 60 15.46 13.35 2.79
CA VAL A 60 14.36 14.32 2.68
C VAL A 60 14.56 15.44 3.69
N GLY A 61 15.10 16.55 3.24
CA GLY A 61 15.37 17.72 4.09
C GLY A 61 14.10 18.44 4.57
N ASP A 62 12.99 18.32 3.82
CA ASP A 62 11.69 18.92 4.15
C ASP A 62 10.63 17.83 4.33
N PRO A 63 10.08 17.62 5.55
CA PRO A 63 9.05 16.62 5.81
C PRO A 63 7.77 16.82 5.00
N PHE A 64 7.41 18.05 4.67
CA PHE A 64 6.22 18.35 3.86
C PHE A 64 6.43 17.90 2.40
N ALA A 65 7.57 18.20 1.83
CA ALA A 65 7.95 17.72 0.50
C ALA A 65 7.97 16.19 0.45
N GLY A 66 8.51 15.53 1.48
CA GLY A 66 8.50 14.07 1.61
C GLY A 66 7.08 13.49 1.64
N LEU A 67 6.15 14.13 2.34
CA LEU A 67 4.74 13.74 2.37
C LEU A 67 4.11 13.85 0.96
N VAL A 68 4.32 14.95 0.26
CA VAL A 68 3.80 15.16 -1.09
C VAL A 68 4.34 14.12 -2.07
N TRP A 69 5.65 13.86 -2.05
CA TRP A 69 6.27 12.84 -2.90
C TRP A 69 5.74 11.44 -2.60
N SER A 70 5.57 11.08 -1.33
CA SER A 70 5.01 9.77 -0.96
C SER A 70 3.58 9.60 -1.46
N GLN A 71 2.76 10.65 -1.38
CA GLN A 71 1.38 10.63 -1.90
C GLN A 71 1.35 10.52 -3.43
N ALA A 72 2.25 11.20 -4.14
CA ALA A 72 2.38 11.08 -5.59
C ALA A 72 2.74 9.64 -6.02
N LEU A 73 3.68 9.01 -5.32
CA LEU A 73 4.06 7.61 -5.58
C LEU A 73 2.90 6.64 -5.29
N LEU A 74 2.17 6.83 -4.18
CA LEU A 74 0.98 6.03 -3.87
C LEU A 74 -0.11 6.20 -4.93
N SER A 75 -0.30 7.41 -5.43
CA SER A 75 -1.25 7.71 -6.50
C SER A 75 -0.92 6.98 -7.80
N LEU A 76 0.37 6.86 -8.15
CA LEU A 76 0.83 6.07 -9.30
C LEU A 76 0.64 4.57 -9.10
N GLN A 77 0.84 4.06 -7.89
CA GLN A 77 0.71 2.64 -7.57
C GLN A 77 -0.75 2.18 -7.52
N LEU A 78 -1.67 3.06 -7.10
CA LEU A 78 -3.07 2.71 -6.80
C LEU A 78 -3.81 2.08 -8.01
N PRO A 79 -3.74 2.61 -9.25
CA PRO A 79 -4.36 1.98 -10.41
C PRO A 79 -3.85 0.55 -10.65
N ILE A 80 -2.55 0.35 -10.54
CA ILE A 80 -1.92 -0.97 -10.75
C ILE A 80 -2.47 -1.97 -9.73
N THR A 81 -2.50 -1.58 -8.46
CA THR A 81 -3.01 -2.42 -7.36
C THR A 81 -4.48 -2.76 -7.56
N VAL A 82 -5.31 -1.79 -7.95
CA VAL A 82 -6.74 -2.00 -8.19
C VAL A 82 -6.97 -3.00 -9.32
N PHE A 83 -6.28 -2.85 -10.46
CA PHE A 83 -6.46 -3.78 -11.57
C PHE A 83 -5.95 -5.19 -11.28
N VAL A 84 -4.81 -5.33 -10.60
CA VAL A 84 -4.30 -6.63 -10.14
C VAL A 84 -5.30 -7.28 -9.19
N GLN A 85 -5.87 -6.53 -8.26
CA GLN A 85 -6.87 -7.04 -7.32
C GLN A 85 -8.16 -7.49 -8.04
N ILE A 86 -8.66 -6.71 -9.01
CA ILE A 86 -9.82 -7.09 -9.81
C ILE A 86 -9.52 -8.37 -10.60
N TRP A 87 -8.33 -8.49 -11.17
CA TRP A 87 -7.92 -9.68 -11.90
C TRP A 87 -7.87 -10.92 -11.00
N LEU A 88 -7.25 -10.84 -9.84
CA LEU A 88 -7.16 -11.93 -8.87
C LEU A 88 -8.54 -12.35 -8.36
N THR A 89 -9.39 -11.40 -7.97
CA THR A 89 -10.74 -11.68 -7.45
C THR A 89 -11.71 -12.17 -8.51
N SER A 90 -11.42 -11.94 -9.80
CA SER A 90 -12.21 -12.44 -10.92
C SER A 90 -11.70 -13.77 -11.47
N SER A 91 -10.58 -14.28 -10.98
CA SER A 91 -9.99 -15.55 -11.40
C SER A 91 -10.62 -16.71 -10.65
N THR A 92 -11.24 -17.64 -11.37
CA THR A 92 -11.78 -18.88 -10.81
C THR A 92 -10.68 -19.81 -10.27
N CYS A 93 -9.46 -19.68 -10.77
CA CYS A 93 -8.31 -20.45 -10.29
C CYS A 93 -7.91 -20.04 -8.87
N VAL A 94 -8.06 -18.75 -8.51
CA VAL A 94 -7.69 -18.20 -7.20
C VAL A 94 -8.86 -18.24 -6.22
N MET A 95 -10.05 -17.81 -6.68
CA MET A 95 -11.24 -17.63 -5.83
C MET A 95 -12.24 -18.78 -5.91
N GLY A 96 -12.06 -19.73 -6.83
CA GLY A 96 -12.97 -20.87 -7.00
C GLY A 96 -14.41 -20.41 -7.20
N ALA A 97 -15.32 -20.89 -6.33
CA ALA A 97 -16.76 -20.55 -6.38
C ALA A 97 -17.08 -19.09 -5.97
N TYR A 98 -16.14 -18.38 -5.36
CA TYR A 98 -16.31 -16.98 -4.92
C TYR A 98 -15.77 -15.96 -5.93
N ALA A 99 -15.39 -16.40 -7.14
CA ALA A 99 -14.95 -15.49 -8.18
C ALA A 99 -16.04 -14.50 -8.58
N ASN A 100 -15.64 -13.26 -8.86
CA ASN A 100 -16.56 -12.19 -9.23
C ASN A 100 -17.35 -12.56 -10.49
N GLY A 101 -18.67 -12.44 -10.44
CA GLY A 101 -19.54 -12.57 -11.60
C GLY A 101 -19.29 -11.47 -12.65
N ALA A 102 -19.76 -11.71 -13.88
CA ALA A 102 -19.54 -10.80 -15.00
C ALA A 102 -19.97 -9.34 -14.72
N VAL A 103 -21.14 -9.17 -14.10
CA VAL A 103 -21.67 -7.83 -13.76
C VAL A 103 -20.76 -7.11 -12.76
N LEU A 104 -20.36 -7.80 -11.69
CA LEU A 104 -19.48 -7.23 -10.67
C LEU A 104 -18.10 -6.89 -11.24
N LYS A 105 -17.57 -7.75 -12.10
CA LYS A 105 -16.30 -7.51 -12.80
C LYS A 105 -16.33 -6.25 -13.66
N VAL A 106 -17.40 -6.06 -14.46
CA VAL A 106 -17.58 -4.84 -15.27
C VAL A 106 -17.67 -3.60 -14.40
N LEU A 107 -18.45 -3.66 -13.31
CA LEU A 107 -18.60 -2.55 -12.37
C LEU A 107 -17.24 -2.18 -11.73
N LEU A 108 -16.48 -3.16 -11.26
CA LEU A 108 -15.16 -2.94 -10.66
C LEU A 108 -14.16 -2.35 -11.67
N VAL A 109 -14.17 -2.82 -12.92
CA VAL A 109 -13.31 -2.26 -13.99
C VAL A 109 -13.69 -0.82 -14.29
N LEU A 110 -14.98 -0.48 -14.35
CA LEU A 110 -15.43 0.90 -14.53
C LEU A 110 -14.97 1.81 -13.39
N ILE A 111 -15.12 1.36 -12.14
CA ILE A 111 -14.62 2.10 -10.97
C ILE A 111 -13.10 2.26 -11.05
N GLY A 112 -12.36 1.21 -11.39
CA GLY A 112 -10.91 1.25 -11.56
C GLY A 112 -10.47 2.24 -12.63
N LEU A 113 -11.19 2.32 -13.76
CA LEU A 113 -10.94 3.31 -14.81
C LEU A 113 -11.19 4.74 -14.32
N VAL A 114 -12.30 4.99 -13.61
CA VAL A 114 -12.60 6.32 -13.05
C VAL A 114 -11.49 6.75 -12.09
N VAL A 115 -11.07 5.87 -11.18
CA VAL A 115 -9.97 6.14 -10.23
C VAL A 115 -8.68 6.44 -10.98
N THR A 116 -8.37 5.68 -12.03
CA THR A 116 -7.16 5.90 -12.85
C THR A 116 -7.17 7.25 -13.55
N VAL A 117 -8.30 7.63 -14.15
CA VAL A 117 -8.45 8.93 -14.82
C VAL A 117 -8.32 10.07 -13.80
N LEU A 118 -8.97 9.97 -12.65
CA LEU A 118 -8.87 10.99 -11.60
C LEU A 118 -7.42 11.15 -11.10
N ASN A 119 -6.71 10.05 -10.87
CA ASN A 119 -5.30 10.11 -10.48
C ASN A 119 -4.43 10.73 -11.58
N ALA A 120 -4.65 10.38 -12.84
CA ALA A 120 -3.90 10.94 -13.96
C ALA A 120 -4.13 12.46 -14.09
N VAL A 121 -5.37 12.92 -13.92
CA VAL A 121 -5.71 14.35 -13.93
C VAL A 121 -5.06 15.09 -12.77
N LEU A 122 -5.09 14.51 -11.56
CA LEU A 122 -4.44 15.10 -10.39
C LEU A 122 -2.92 15.22 -10.57
N LEU A 123 -2.28 14.20 -11.11
CA LEU A 123 -0.83 14.22 -11.36
C LEU A 123 -0.43 15.17 -12.50
N ALA A 124 -1.29 15.35 -13.51
CA ALA A 124 -1.04 16.28 -14.59
C ALA A 124 -1.28 17.75 -14.19
N GLY A 125 -2.08 17.98 -13.15
CA GLY A 125 -2.38 19.32 -12.62
C GLY A 125 -1.51 19.76 -11.44
N ALA A 126 -0.62 18.90 -10.95
CA ALA A 126 0.31 19.16 -9.85
C ALA A 126 1.66 19.61 -10.38
#